data_f44aa39e36643faf86bb40ba7f17dd41
#
_entry.id   f44aa39e36643faf86bb40ba7f17dd41
#
_cell.length_a   1.000
_cell.length_b   1.000
_cell.length_c   1.000
_cell.angle_alpha   90.00
_cell.angle_beta   90.00
_cell.angle_gamma   90.00
#
_symmetry.space_group_name_H-M   'P 1'
#
loop_
_entity.id
_entity.type
_entity.pdbx_description
1 polymer ?
#
loop_
_entity_poly.entity_id
_entity_poly.type
_entity_poly.pdbx_seq_one_letter_code
_entity_poly.pdbx_strand_id
1 'polypeptide(L)'
;MAALLEVYWSSIRYAPWRFVRGVALAVLALVSGAGLLALSGYLIAGSAIAGMGLVAFDMVIPSAAIRLFAVVRTVARYAERLATHDGTFRFIAGLRVNVFRSIADGRGQLARPRAGVLFARLSSDLDALDSLNIRFATPLFAAVVILAGSAIILWGISPLLAVATVTPVLLGGVLAPYLIGVFATRDARRRMLALDAARTRLADLDRGRAELCIAGAFASQAEGVAAACKLAAETEFRLIQLDAGLRLAGSLASQGAILGALLSGSALVGSHNMTPVKFAAIVVFSFSLGEVVAPLRLAALDVGRWTLAARRVHPLLGHPNATMDKPAKYKLANSFGGLELGDVAFTFPGENEPVVKDISLRVAPGETVALVGPSGGGKSSILALAAGLLTPDCGVVTLGGDRLTRPGLAAYGGRIGYLLQRTELFRGPIADNLLMGRPDASDDELQIAVAAVGLDWVIENLPNGLHHQLGDGGTGLSGGERRRLGIARLLVASPDVYVFDEATEGLDAATAALVIENIRFQTRGRAVLLATHHRDEAENADKLLWIERGKLTQTARRGEASFDAVLGRLNQRSCQCLDPVRGGDRNCRPLQTERRAHPRSAHGRTIAAAEGAG
;
A
#
# COMPACT_ATOMS: atom_id res chain seq x y z
N MET A 1 -0.63 -2.26 -18.75
CA MET A 1 -2.00 -2.09 -19.29
C MET A 1 -2.92 -3.19 -18.80
N ALA A 2 -2.56 -4.48 -18.88
CA ALA A 2 -3.44 -5.57 -18.42
C ALA A 2 -3.96 -5.39 -16.99
N ALA A 3 -3.09 -5.18 -16.00
CA ALA A 3 -3.50 -4.93 -14.61
C ALA A 3 -4.45 -3.72 -14.45
N LEU A 4 -4.25 -2.64 -15.23
CA LEU A 4 -5.14 -1.49 -15.21
C LEU A 4 -6.53 -1.85 -15.74
N LEU A 5 -6.59 -2.61 -16.85
CA LEU A 5 -7.85 -3.06 -17.44
C LEU A 5 -8.60 -4.02 -16.49
N GLU A 6 -7.90 -4.91 -15.80
CA GLU A 6 -8.52 -5.83 -14.84
C GLU A 6 -9.08 -5.09 -13.62
N VAL A 7 -8.32 -4.15 -13.05
CA VAL A 7 -8.82 -3.30 -11.94
C VAL A 7 -10.02 -2.46 -12.41
N TYR A 8 -9.95 -1.88 -13.61
CA TYR A 8 -11.05 -1.13 -14.18
C TYR A 8 -12.29 -2.02 -14.42
N TRP A 9 -12.10 -3.22 -14.98
CA TRP A 9 -13.20 -4.16 -15.21
C TRP A 9 -13.83 -4.66 -13.92
N SER A 10 -13.03 -4.84 -12.87
CA SER A 10 -13.53 -5.14 -11.53
C SER A 10 -14.39 -4.01 -10.97
N SER A 11 -14.04 -2.74 -11.24
CA SER A 11 -14.84 -1.59 -10.79
C SER A 11 -16.21 -1.53 -11.48
N ILE A 12 -16.27 -1.81 -12.78
CA ILE A 12 -17.54 -1.88 -13.52
C ILE A 12 -18.39 -3.05 -12.99
N ARG A 13 -17.80 -4.23 -12.80
CA ARG A 13 -18.51 -5.43 -12.30
C ARG A 13 -19.07 -5.23 -10.89
N TYR A 14 -18.41 -4.42 -10.07
CA TYR A 14 -18.87 -4.13 -8.72
C TYR A 14 -20.21 -3.36 -8.70
N ALA A 15 -20.42 -2.42 -9.64
CA ALA A 15 -21.65 -1.63 -9.72
C ALA A 15 -21.99 -1.20 -11.16
N PRO A 16 -22.32 -2.14 -12.07
CA PRO A 16 -22.47 -1.87 -13.50
C PRO A 16 -23.56 -0.85 -13.79
N TRP A 17 -24.67 -0.92 -13.08
CA TRP A 17 -25.80 -0.01 -13.26
C TRP A 17 -25.46 1.45 -12.89
N ARG A 18 -24.64 1.66 -11.87
CA ARG A 18 -24.20 3.00 -11.47
C ARG A 18 -23.29 3.63 -12.51
N PHE A 19 -22.38 2.81 -13.08
CA PHE A 19 -21.51 3.25 -14.16
C PHE A 19 -22.33 3.67 -15.38
N VAL A 20 -23.26 2.82 -15.86
CA VAL A 20 -24.15 3.14 -16.98
C VAL A 20 -24.96 4.39 -16.73
N ARG A 21 -25.54 4.54 -15.51
CA ARG A 21 -26.27 5.73 -15.12
C ARG A 21 -25.40 6.99 -15.15
N GLY A 22 -24.17 6.92 -14.66
CA GLY A 22 -23.20 8.03 -14.70
C GLY A 22 -22.89 8.47 -16.13
N VAL A 23 -22.60 7.52 -17.02
CA VAL A 23 -22.33 7.79 -18.45
C VAL A 23 -23.58 8.35 -19.14
N ALA A 24 -24.76 7.78 -18.89
CA ALA A 24 -26.02 8.26 -19.50
C ALA A 24 -26.32 9.72 -19.09
N LEU A 25 -26.11 10.07 -17.81
CA LEU A 25 -26.29 11.44 -17.33
C LEU A 25 -25.23 12.39 -17.91
N ALA A 26 -23.99 11.96 -18.07
CA ALA A 26 -22.95 12.74 -18.74
C ALA A 26 -23.30 13.02 -20.21
N VAL A 27 -23.75 12.01 -20.93
CA VAL A 27 -24.23 12.16 -22.31
C VAL A 27 -25.42 13.13 -22.38
N LEU A 28 -26.41 12.97 -21.49
CA LEU A 28 -27.58 13.85 -21.42
C LEU A 28 -27.18 15.30 -21.17
N ALA A 29 -26.24 15.54 -20.25
CA ALA A 29 -25.74 16.89 -19.96
C ALA A 29 -25.03 17.53 -21.18
N LEU A 30 -24.21 16.75 -21.91
CA LEU A 30 -23.52 17.21 -23.11
C LEU A 30 -24.48 17.41 -24.29
N VAL A 31 -25.42 16.51 -24.53
CA VAL A 31 -26.47 16.65 -25.57
C VAL A 31 -27.29 17.90 -25.29
N SER A 32 -27.72 18.11 -24.05
CA SER A 32 -28.48 19.30 -23.65
C SER A 32 -27.65 20.58 -23.84
N GLY A 33 -26.34 20.57 -23.56
CA GLY A 33 -25.45 21.69 -23.82
C GLY A 33 -25.29 21.99 -25.31
N ALA A 34 -25.09 20.98 -26.12
CA ALA A 34 -24.99 21.08 -27.57
C ALA A 34 -26.30 21.57 -28.21
N GLY A 35 -27.45 21.01 -27.75
CA GLY A 35 -28.77 21.43 -28.20
C GLY A 35 -29.10 22.87 -27.82
N LEU A 36 -28.73 23.30 -26.61
CA LEU A 36 -28.86 24.68 -26.17
C LEU A 36 -28.13 25.65 -27.12
N LEU A 37 -26.84 25.35 -27.43
CA LEU A 37 -26.02 26.19 -28.31
C LEU A 37 -26.57 26.18 -29.74
N ALA A 38 -26.93 25.03 -30.27
CA ALA A 38 -27.53 24.92 -31.59
C ALA A 38 -28.81 25.73 -31.73
N LEU A 39 -29.74 25.61 -30.77
CA LEU A 39 -31.00 26.36 -30.75
C LEU A 39 -30.78 27.86 -30.53
N SER A 40 -29.78 28.25 -29.75
CA SER A 40 -29.41 29.65 -29.59
C SER A 40 -28.99 30.28 -30.91
N GLY A 41 -28.11 29.59 -31.67
CA GLY A 41 -27.73 30.02 -33.01
C GLY A 41 -28.91 30.07 -33.99
N TYR A 42 -29.81 29.07 -33.92
CA TYR A 42 -31.04 29.00 -34.67
C TYR A 42 -31.98 30.19 -34.38
N LEU A 43 -32.20 30.50 -33.10
CA LEU A 43 -33.04 31.58 -32.64
C LEU A 43 -32.49 32.97 -33.05
N ILE A 44 -31.16 33.20 -32.86
CA ILE A 44 -30.51 34.48 -33.22
C ILE A 44 -30.63 34.76 -34.72
N ALA A 45 -30.31 33.80 -35.55
CA ALA A 45 -30.38 33.99 -36.99
C ALA A 45 -31.84 34.05 -37.51
N GLY A 46 -32.71 33.23 -36.95
CA GLY A 46 -34.15 33.24 -37.32
C GLY A 46 -34.83 34.55 -36.96
N SER A 47 -34.55 35.07 -35.76
CA SER A 47 -35.09 36.40 -35.33
C SER A 47 -34.57 37.55 -36.19
N ALA A 48 -33.28 37.49 -36.60
CA ALA A 48 -32.71 38.51 -37.47
C ALA A 48 -33.38 38.54 -38.86
N ILE A 49 -33.60 37.37 -39.46
CA ILE A 49 -34.27 37.26 -40.76
C ILE A 49 -35.76 37.66 -40.67
N ALA A 50 -36.46 37.33 -39.60
CA ALA A 50 -37.80 37.77 -39.34
C ALA A 50 -37.89 39.29 -39.15
N GLY A 51 -36.91 39.91 -38.48
CA GLY A 51 -36.82 41.36 -38.31
C GLY A 51 -36.62 42.13 -39.62
N MET A 52 -36.07 41.46 -40.66
CA MET A 52 -35.99 42.00 -42.02
C MET A 52 -37.27 41.85 -42.83
N GLY A 53 -38.31 41.26 -42.24
CA GLY A 53 -39.61 41.05 -42.90
C GLY A 53 -39.63 39.95 -43.97
N LEU A 54 -38.58 39.12 -44.02
CA LEU A 54 -38.41 38.11 -45.08
C LEU A 54 -39.23 36.82 -44.83
N VAL A 55 -39.43 36.45 -43.57
CA VAL A 55 -40.11 35.17 -43.19
C VAL A 55 -40.76 35.34 -41.82
N ALA A 56 -41.98 34.77 -41.63
CA ALA A 56 -42.56 34.61 -40.32
C ALA A 56 -41.75 33.54 -39.51
N PHE A 57 -41.33 33.91 -38.32
CA PHE A 57 -40.52 33.05 -37.46
C PHE A 57 -41.15 32.90 -36.07
N ASP A 58 -41.37 31.67 -35.65
CA ASP A 58 -41.87 31.38 -34.33
C ASP A 58 -40.69 31.44 -33.32
N MET A 59 -40.73 32.43 -32.43
CA MET A 59 -39.73 32.62 -31.34
C MET A 59 -40.08 31.84 -30.08
N VAL A 60 -41.32 31.37 -29.91
CA VAL A 60 -41.82 30.81 -28.66
C VAL A 60 -41.22 29.40 -28.44
N ILE A 61 -41.36 28.55 -29.45
CA ILE A 61 -40.88 27.15 -29.34
C ILE A 61 -39.37 27.09 -29.11
N PRO A 62 -38.49 27.74 -29.92
CA PRO A 62 -37.02 27.70 -29.67
C PRO A 62 -36.61 28.28 -28.32
N SER A 63 -37.25 29.40 -27.89
CA SER A 63 -36.94 30.00 -26.59
C SER A 63 -37.33 29.12 -25.40
N ALA A 64 -38.48 28.45 -25.49
CA ALA A 64 -38.89 27.47 -24.48
C ALA A 64 -37.96 26.27 -24.44
N ALA A 65 -37.54 25.75 -25.61
CA ALA A 65 -36.60 24.63 -25.70
C ALA A 65 -35.20 24.98 -25.16
N ILE A 66 -34.69 26.20 -25.40
CA ILE A 66 -33.45 26.71 -24.81
C ILE A 66 -33.52 26.68 -23.27
N ARG A 67 -34.63 27.17 -22.69
CA ARG A 67 -34.80 27.13 -21.23
C ARG A 67 -34.83 25.70 -20.72
N LEU A 68 -35.55 24.80 -21.40
CA LEU A 68 -35.61 23.39 -21.03
C LEU A 68 -34.22 22.76 -21.08
N PHE A 69 -33.45 22.94 -22.14
CA PHE A 69 -32.10 22.40 -22.24
C PHE A 69 -31.13 22.97 -21.21
N ALA A 70 -31.28 24.26 -20.83
CA ALA A 70 -30.47 24.87 -19.78
C ALA A 70 -30.75 24.20 -18.42
N VAL A 71 -32.01 23.97 -18.06
CA VAL A 71 -32.39 23.29 -16.83
C VAL A 71 -31.94 21.84 -16.85
N VAL A 72 -32.23 21.09 -17.94
CA VAL A 72 -31.82 19.68 -18.08
C VAL A 72 -30.32 19.53 -18.00
N ARG A 73 -29.54 20.39 -18.68
CA ARG A 73 -28.06 20.40 -18.61
C ARG A 73 -27.58 20.54 -17.15
N THR A 74 -28.15 21.49 -16.41
CA THR A 74 -27.73 21.78 -15.02
C THR A 74 -28.06 20.60 -14.10
N VAL A 75 -29.29 20.11 -14.19
CA VAL A 75 -29.76 18.96 -13.37
C VAL A 75 -28.97 17.69 -13.73
N ALA A 76 -28.83 17.41 -15.02
CA ALA A 76 -28.07 16.23 -15.48
C ALA A 76 -26.60 16.28 -15.07
N ARG A 77 -25.96 17.46 -15.14
CA ARG A 77 -24.56 17.66 -14.68
C ARG A 77 -24.41 17.43 -13.18
N TYR A 78 -25.38 17.93 -12.37
CA TYR A 78 -25.38 17.69 -10.95
C TYR A 78 -25.60 16.21 -10.61
N ALA A 79 -26.60 15.59 -11.25
CA ALA A 79 -26.92 14.18 -11.05
C ALA A 79 -25.78 13.25 -11.52
N GLU A 80 -25.09 13.59 -12.62
CA GLU A 80 -23.91 12.89 -13.12
C GLU A 80 -22.80 12.90 -12.08
N ARG A 81 -22.45 14.08 -11.53
CA ARG A 81 -21.42 14.18 -10.49
C ARG A 81 -21.78 13.33 -9.27
N LEU A 82 -23.03 13.41 -8.80
CA LEU A 82 -23.48 12.64 -7.66
C LEU A 82 -23.38 11.12 -7.92
N ALA A 83 -23.84 10.66 -9.10
CA ALA A 83 -23.83 9.25 -9.45
C ALA A 83 -22.41 8.69 -9.63
N THR A 84 -21.52 9.44 -10.31
CA THR A 84 -20.14 9.04 -10.54
C THR A 84 -19.32 9.01 -9.26
N HIS A 85 -19.45 10.00 -8.38
CA HIS A 85 -18.78 10.04 -7.08
C HIS A 85 -19.29 8.94 -6.12
N ASP A 86 -20.62 8.73 -5.99
CA ASP A 86 -21.16 7.64 -5.16
C ASP A 86 -20.63 6.27 -5.62
N GLY A 87 -20.65 6.02 -6.93
CA GLY A 87 -20.12 4.77 -7.50
C GLY A 87 -18.63 4.56 -7.19
N THR A 88 -17.84 5.60 -7.38
CA THR A 88 -16.39 5.56 -7.20
C THR A 88 -16.00 5.42 -5.71
N PHE A 89 -16.62 6.18 -4.81
CA PHE A 89 -16.31 6.09 -3.38
C PHE A 89 -16.65 4.72 -2.78
N ARG A 90 -17.77 4.13 -3.18
CA ARG A 90 -18.11 2.76 -2.73
C ARG A 90 -17.14 1.71 -3.27
N PHE A 91 -16.71 1.86 -4.53
CA PHE A 91 -15.68 0.99 -5.10
C PHE A 91 -14.37 1.09 -4.32
N ILE A 92 -13.88 2.32 -4.08
CA ILE A 92 -12.63 2.55 -3.34
C ILE A 92 -12.73 2.07 -1.89
N ALA A 93 -13.87 2.29 -1.22
CA ALA A 93 -14.08 1.76 0.13
C ALA A 93 -14.00 0.23 0.15
N GLY A 94 -14.66 -0.45 -0.79
CA GLY A 94 -14.55 -1.89 -0.94
C GLY A 94 -13.13 -2.36 -1.28
N LEU A 95 -12.46 -1.63 -2.16
CA LEU A 95 -11.07 -1.92 -2.56
C LEU A 95 -10.10 -1.77 -1.37
N ARG A 96 -10.24 -0.72 -0.55
CA ARG A 96 -9.45 -0.52 0.68
C ARG A 96 -9.61 -1.68 1.64
N VAL A 97 -10.85 -2.11 1.89
CA VAL A 97 -11.12 -3.26 2.77
C VAL A 97 -10.49 -4.54 2.23
N ASN A 98 -10.62 -4.80 0.92
CA ASN A 98 -10.06 -6.00 0.30
C ASN A 98 -8.53 -6.02 0.33
N VAL A 99 -7.89 -4.88 0.01
CA VAL A 99 -6.42 -4.74 0.07
C VAL A 99 -5.93 -4.88 1.52
N PHE A 100 -6.61 -4.25 2.48
CA PHE A 100 -6.28 -4.37 3.90
C PHE A 100 -6.38 -5.83 4.37
N ARG A 101 -7.48 -6.52 4.06
CA ARG A 101 -7.64 -7.95 4.39
C ARG A 101 -6.57 -8.82 3.74
N SER A 102 -6.26 -8.59 2.47
CA SER A 102 -5.19 -9.33 1.78
C SER A 102 -3.83 -9.16 2.44
N ILE A 103 -3.53 -7.95 2.94
CA ILE A 103 -2.30 -7.66 3.68
C ILE A 103 -2.35 -8.34 5.07
N ALA A 104 -3.47 -8.23 5.78
CA ALA A 104 -3.66 -8.83 7.10
C ALA A 104 -3.61 -10.37 7.05
N ASP A 105 -4.18 -10.97 6.00
CA ASP A 105 -4.15 -12.42 5.77
C ASP A 105 -2.76 -12.95 5.33
N GLY A 106 -1.76 -12.08 5.19
CA GLY A 106 -0.42 -12.47 4.74
C GLY A 106 -0.35 -12.95 3.29
N ARG A 107 -1.40 -12.78 2.49
CA ARG A 107 -1.49 -13.24 1.09
C ARG A 107 -0.58 -12.48 0.12
N GLY A 108 -0.10 -11.31 0.51
CA GLY A 108 0.87 -10.52 -0.25
C GLY A 108 2.28 -10.89 0.14
N GLN A 109 2.88 -11.83 -0.61
CA GLN A 109 4.30 -12.21 -0.62
C GLN A 109 5.21 -11.63 0.48
N LEU A 110 5.70 -12.52 1.28
CA LEU A 110 7.01 -12.83 1.90
C LEU A 110 8.01 -11.69 2.26
N ALA A 111 8.05 -10.57 1.61
CA ALA A 111 8.74 -9.39 2.09
C ALA A 111 7.71 -8.53 2.81
N ARG A 112 7.73 -8.50 4.14
CA ARG A 112 6.94 -7.53 4.93
C ARG A 112 7.29 -6.13 4.42
N PRO A 113 6.44 -5.48 3.59
CA PRO A 113 6.75 -4.14 3.14
C PRO A 113 6.79 -3.26 4.40
N ARG A 114 7.77 -2.37 4.45
CA ARG A 114 7.87 -1.40 5.55
C ARG A 114 6.51 -0.72 5.73
N ALA A 115 6.10 -0.47 6.97
CA ALA A 115 4.78 0.11 7.28
C ALA A 115 4.45 1.36 6.44
N GLY A 116 5.45 2.21 6.15
CA GLY A 116 5.30 3.35 5.26
C GLY A 116 4.93 3.00 3.81
N VAL A 117 5.44 1.87 3.29
CA VAL A 117 5.08 1.39 1.94
C VAL A 117 3.66 0.85 1.90
N LEU A 118 3.22 0.14 2.97
CA LEU A 118 1.84 -0.34 3.10
C LEU A 118 0.86 0.82 3.18
N PHE A 119 1.17 1.82 3.99
CA PHE A 119 0.36 3.02 4.13
C PHE A 119 0.26 3.79 2.80
N ALA A 120 1.38 3.94 2.07
CA ALA A 120 1.38 4.55 0.74
C ALA A 120 0.51 3.77 -0.26
N ARG A 121 0.49 2.43 -0.22
CA ARG A 121 -0.39 1.61 -1.08
C ARG A 121 -1.86 1.78 -0.72
N LEU A 122 -2.20 1.82 0.58
CA LEU A 122 -3.57 1.98 1.06
C LEU A 122 -4.13 3.40 0.86
N SER A 123 -3.26 4.41 0.74
CA SER A 123 -3.66 5.80 0.51
C SER A 123 -3.42 6.23 -0.93
N SER A 124 -2.18 6.53 -1.31
CA SER A 124 -1.88 7.21 -2.57
C SER A 124 -2.15 6.36 -3.83
N ASP A 125 -1.93 5.04 -3.79
CA ASP A 125 -2.19 4.18 -4.94
C ASP A 125 -3.70 3.97 -5.15
N LEU A 126 -4.48 3.83 -4.08
CA LEU A 126 -5.94 3.72 -4.19
C LEU A 126 -6.58 5.06 -4.58
N ASP A 127 -6.09 6.19 -4.03
CA ASP A 127 -6.55 7.53 -4.43
C ASP A 127 -6.19 7.85 -5.89
N ALA A 128 -5.12 7.27 -6.42
CA ALA A 128 -4.83 7.37 -7.85
C ALA A 128 -5.91 6.66 -8.68
N LEU A 129 -6.36 5.48 -8.27
CA LEU A 129 -7.38 4.70 -8.98
C LEU A 129 -8.79 5.32 -8.88
N ASP A 130 -9.07 6.12 -7.83
CA ASP A 130 -10.31 6.88 -7.67
C ASP A 130 -10.58 7.76 -8.90
N SER A 131 -9.58 8.46 -9.35
CA SER A 131 -9.70 9.40 -10.47
C SER A 131 -9.90 8.74 -11.84
N LEU A 132 -9.63 7.44 -11.98
CA LEU A 132 -9.71 6.72 -13.27
C LEU A 132 -11.10 6.75 -13.87
N ASN A 133 -12.13 6.46 -13.07
CA ASN A 133 -13.51 6.40 -13.54
C ASN A 133 -14.04 7.79 -13.91
N ILE A 134 -13.81 8.77 -13.03
CA ILE A 134 -14.34 10.13 -13.18
C ILE A 134 -13.62 10.90 -14.30
N ARG A 135 -12.28 10.77 -14.40
CA ARG A 135 -11.48 11.57 -15.32
C ARG A 135 -11.22 10.93 -16.67
N PHE A 136 -11.34 9.60 -16.78
CA PHE A 136 -11.06 8.90 -18.02
C PHE A 136 -12.29 8.19 -18.60
N ALA A 137 -12.86 7.23 -17.85
CA ALA A 137 -13.86 6.35 -18.43
C ALA A 137 -15.15 7.07 -18.79
N THR A 138 -15.76 7.78 -17.83
CA THR A 138 -17.02 8.51 -18.08
C THR A 138 -16.87 9.55 -19.19
N PRO A 139 -15.85 10.44 -19.20
CA PRO A 139 -15.66 11.39 -20.29
C PRO A 139 -15.36 10.73 -21.65
N LEU A 140 -14.59 9.63 -21.67
CA LEU A 140 -14.27 8.94 -22.91
C LEU A 140 -15.52 8.37 -23.58
N PHE A 141 -16.36 7.64 -22.82
CA PHE A 141 -17.60 7.09 -23.37
C PHE A 141 -18.57 8.20 -23.82
N ALA A 142 -18.69 9.26 -23.04
CA ALA A 142 -19.51 10.40 -23.41
C ALA A 142 -18.99 11.11 -24.68
N ALA A 143 -17.66 11.29 -24.80
CA ALA A 143 -17.06 11.86 -25.99
C ALA A 143 -17.30 11.01 -27.24
N VAL A 144 -17.15 9.69 -27.15
CA VAL A 144 -17.41 8.79 -28.27
C VAL A 144 -18.86 8.91 -28.75
N VAL A 145 -19.82 8.90 -27.82
CA VAL A 145 -21.25 9.01 -28.17
C VAL A 145 -21.57 10.34 -28.83
N ILE A 146 -21.07 11.46 -28.27
CA ILE A 146 -21.34 12.80 -28.80
C ILE A 146 -20.67 13.03 -30.15
N LEU A 147 -19.40 12.64 -30.30
CA LEU A 147 -18.68 12.83 -31.59
C LEU A 147 -19.28 11.96 -32.68
N ALA A 148 -19.65 10.71 -32.38
CA ALA A 148 -20.33 9.81 -33.33
C ALA A 148 -21.71 10.37 -33.71
N GLY A 149 -22.52 10.80 -32.75
CA GLY A 149 -23.81 11.41 -32.98
C GLY A 149 -23.70 12.69 -33.81
N SER A 150 -22.74 13.56 -33.50
CA SER A 150 -22.46 14.79 -34.24
C SER A 150 -22.04 14.47 -35.69
N ALA A 151 -21.16 13.48 -35.88
CA ALA A 151 -20.74 13.04 -37.21
C ALA A 151 -21.92 12.53 -38.05
N ILE A 152 -22.78 11.71 -37.47
CA ILE A 152 -23.96 11.14 -38.18
C ILE A 152 -24.94 12.26 -38.58
N ILE A 153 -25.26 13.19 -37.66
CA ILE A 153 -26.17 14.29 -37.91
C ILE A 153 -25.64 15.20 -39.03
N LEU A 154 -24.37 15.62 -38.91
CA LEU A 154 -23.73 16.50 -39.90
C LEU A 154 -23.53 15.80 -41.25
N TRP A 155 -23.26 14.49 -41.26
CA TRP A 155 -23.16 13.70 -42.49
C TRP A 155 -24.47 13.64 -43.27
N GLY A 156 -25.60 13.55 -42.57
CA GLY A 156 -26.94 13.62 -43.16
C GLY A 156 -27.25 14.97 -43.85
N ILE A 157 -26.50 16.04 -43.52
CA ILE A 157 -26.60 17.35 -44.17
C ILE A 157 -25.61 17.44 -45.34
N SER A 158 -24.32 17.18 -45.05
CA SER A 158 -23.25 17.12 -46.04
C SER A 158 -22.04 16.36 -45.48
N PRO A 159 -21.45 15.42 -46.24
CA PRO A 159 -20.23 14.72 -45.84
C PRO A 159 -19.06 15.68 -45.61
N LEU A 160 -18.92 16.71 -46.45
CA LEU A 160 -17.86 17.72 -46.32
C LEU A 160 -17.99 18.50 -45.01
N LEU A 161 -19.21 18.89 -44.63
CA LEU A 161 -19.49 19.59 -43.36
C LEU A 161 -19.14 18.72 -42.18
N ALA A 162 -19.50 17.44 -42.18
CA ALA A 162 -19.17 16.50 -41.11
C ALA A 162 -17.66 16.34 -40.93
N VAL A 163 -16.94 16.08 -42.03
CA VAL A 163 -15.49 15.90 -42.05
C VAL A 163 -14.79 17.20 -41.57
N ALA A 164 -15.14 18.33 -42.15
CA ALA A 164 -14.51 19.62 -41.82
C ALA A 164 -14.70 20.02 -40.33
N THR A 165 -15.84 19.66 -39.75
CA THR A 165 -16.17 20.04 -38.36
C THR A 165 -15.65 19.03 -37.34
N VAL A 166 -15.78 17.71 -37.60
CA VAL A 166 -15.46 16.67 -36.59
C VAL A 166 -13.98 16.28 -36.62
N THR A 167 -13.33 16.28 -37.80
CA THR A 167 -11.92 15.83 -37.92
C THR A 167 -10.95 16.65 -37.07
N PRO A 168 -10.99 17.99 -37.00
CA PRO A 168 -10.11 18.76 -36.12
C PRO A 168 -10.25 18.35 -34.65
N VAL A 169 -11.48 18.07 -34.19
CA VAL A 169 -11.76 17.65 -32.81
C VAL A 169 -11.22 16.23 -32.54
N LEU A 170 -11.34 15.33 -33.50
CA LEU A 170 -10.75 13.98 -33.40
C LEU A 170 -9.23 14.04 -33.33
N LEU A 171 -8.60 14.85 -34.19
CA LEU A 171 -7.13 14.96 -34.20
C LEU A 171 -6.58 15.65 -32.96
N GLY A 172 -7.07 16.83 -32.60
CA GLY A 172 -6.52 17.62 -31.50
C GLY A 172 -7.12 17.27 -30.14
N GLY A 173 -8.37 16.78 -30.10
CA GLY A 173 -9.09 16.48 -28.87
C GLY A 173 -9.02 15.01 -28.40
N VAL A 174 -8.76 14.06 -29.33
CA VAL A 174 -8.68 12.63 -29.00
C VAL A 174 -7.31 12.06 -29.33
N LEU A 175 -6.87 12.19 -30.60
CA LEU A 175 -5.60 11.60 -31.06
C LEU A 175 -4.38 12.25 -30.37
N ALA A 176 -4.33 13.58 -30.27
CA ALA A 176 -3.22 14.26 -29.62
C ALA A 176 -3.09 13.90 -28.13
N PRO A 177 -4.15 13.88 -27.29
CA PRO A 177 -4.08 13.36 -25.93
C PRO A 177 -3.64 11.90 -25.87
N TYR A 178 -4.11 11.05 -26.79
CA TYR A 178 -3.69 9.65 -26.83
C TYR A 178 -2.18 9.51 -27.09
N LEU A 179 -1.65 10.17 -28.12
CA LEU A 179 -0.23 10.11 -28.48
C LEU A 179 0.66 10.69 -27.37
N ILE A 180 0.32 11.88 -26.88
CA ILE A 180 1.09 12.54 -25.82
C ILE A 180 0.98 11.73 -24.52
N GLY A 181 -0.18 11.13 -24.22
CA GLY A 181 -0.37 10.27 -23.08
C GLY A 181 0.58 9.08 -23.06
N VAL A 182 0.85 8.46 -24.22
CA VAL A 182 1.84 7.38 -24.33
C VAL A 182 3.24 7.88 -23.93
N PHE A 183 3.67 9.05 -24.37
CA PHE A 183 4.96 9.63 -23.99
C PHE A 183 4.98 10.11 -22.54
N ALA A 184 3.91 10.73 -22.05
CA ALA A 184 3.78 11.22 -20.67
C ALA A 184 3.80 10.12 -19.61
N THR A 185 3.46 8.86 -19.97
CA THR A 185 3.43 7.74 -19.02
C THR A 185 4.76 7.54 -18.30
N ARG A 186 5.89 7.75 -18.98
CA ARG A 186 7.23 7.62 -18.42
C ARG A 186 7.50 8.67 -17.36
N ASP A 187 7.18 9.92 -17.64
CA ASP A 187 7.44 11.06 -16.74
C ASP A 187 6.46 11.04 -15.55
N ALA A 188 5.18 10.75 -15.77
CA ALA A 188 4.20 10.57 -14.70
C ALA A 188 4.62 9.46 -13.71
N ARG A 189 5.15 8.35 -14.24
CA ARG A 189 5.67 7.25 -13.44
C ARG A 189 6.94 7.64 -12.67
N ARG A 190 7.88 8.35 -13.32
CA ARG A 190 9.11 8.87 -12.69
C ARG A 190 8.80 9.84 -11.55
N ARG A 191 7.85 10.75 -11.77
CA ARG A 191 7.39 11.68 -10.74
C ARG A 191 6.85 10.95 -9.52
N MET A 192 5.99 9.93 -9.71
CA MET A 192 5.42 9.15 -8.62
C MET A 192 6.50 8.41 -7.83
N LEU A 193 7.45 7.77 -8.52
CA LEU A 193 8.56 7.07 -7.87
C LEU A 193 9.49 8.03 -7.12
N ALA A 194 9.75 9.23 -7.65
CA ALA A 194 10.57 10.25 -6.99
C ALA A 194 9.90 10.76 -5.71
N LEU A 195 8.59 11.01 -5.72
CA LEU A 195 7.82 11.39 -4.53
C LEU A 195 7.78 10.27 -3.48
N ASP A 196 7.61 9.02 -3.89
CA ASP A 196 7.66 7.88 -2.98
C ASP A 196 9.05 7.75 -2.33
N ALA A 197 10.12 7.93 -3.12
CA ALA A 197 11.48 7.92 -2.60
C ALA A 197 11.74 9.08 -1.62
N ALA A 198 11.24 10.28 -1.92
CA ALA A 198 11.34 11.42 -1.01
C ALA A 198 10.63 11.16 0.32
N ARG A 199 9.40 10.62 0.29
CA ARG A 199 8.62 10.27 1.49
C ARG A 199 9.32 9.21 2.34
N THR A 200 9.83 8.15 1.68
CA THR A 200 10.54 7.07 2.39
C THR A 200 11.81 7.59 3.07
N ARG A 201 12.63 8.35 2.33
CA ARG A 201 13.86 8.94 2.89
C ARG A 201 13.56 9.93 4.02
N LEU A 202 12.50 10.73 3.89
CA LEU A 202 12.08 11.65 4.95
C LEU A 202 11.66 10.91 6.22
N ALA A 203 10.91 9.80 6.08
CA ALA A 203 10.54 8.96 7.22
C ALA A 203 11.75 8.27 7.86
N ASP A 204 12.74 7.85 7.04
CA ASP A 204 13.98 7.27 7.55
C ASP A 204 14.84 8.33 8.28
N LEU A 205 14.88 9.59 7.77
CA LEU A 205 15.53 10.73 8.43
C LEU A 205 14.92 11.06 9.79
N ASP A 206 13.58 11.03 9.88
CA ASP A 206 12.88 11.33 11.13
C ASP A 206 13.14 10.25 12.18
N ARG A 207 13.07 8.97 11.78
CA ARG A 207 13.35 7.83 12.68
C ARG A 207 14.79 7.76 13.14
N GLY A 208 15.75 8.01 12.24
CA GLY A 208 17.18 7.94 12.53
C GLY A 208 17.79 9.30 12.91
N ARG A 209 16.97 10.30 13.28
CA ARG A 209 17.44 11.67 13.50
C ARG A 209 18.56 11.77 14.54
N ALA A 210 18.41 11.08 15.66
CA ALA A 210 19.39 11.13 16.75
C ALA A 210 20.73 10.53 16.31
N GLU A 211 20.71 9.34 15.71
CA GLU A 211 21.89 8.64 15.22
C GLU A 211 22.60 9.41 14.10
N LEU A 212 21.81 9.99 13.18
CA LEU A 212 22.35 10.79 12.08
C LEU A 212 22.97 12.10 12.57
N CYS A 213 22.40 12.74 13.60
CA CYS A 213 22.98 13.94 14.21
C CYS A 213 24.29 13.59 14.93
N ILE A 214 24.34 12.50 15.70
CA ILE A 214 25.54 12.03 16.39
C ILE A 214 26.64 11.67 15.39
N ALA A 215 26.27 11.01 14.28
CA ALA A 215 27.20 10.63 13.21
C ALA A 215 27.63 11.82 12.31
N GLY A 216 27.03 13.02 12.48
CA GLY A 216 27.27 14.17 11.61
C GLY A 216 26.78 13.98 10.16
N ALA A 217 25.92 12.97 9.92
CA ALA A 217 25.49 12.56 8.59
C ALA A 217 24.11 13.13 8.18
N PHE A 218 23.47 13.92 9.06
CA PHE A 218 22.10 14.42 8.83
C PHE A 218 22.00 15.27 7.54
N ALA A 219 22.94 16.19 7.31
CA ALA A 219 22.93 17.08 6.16
C ALA A 219 23.04 16.30 4.85
N SER A 220 23.96 15.31 4.76
CA SER A 220 24.16 14.52 3.55
C SER A 220 22.93 13.64 3.23
N GLN A 221 22.24 13.13 4.23
CA GLN A 221 21.00 12.37 4.01
C GLN A 221 19.83 13.30 3.64
N ALA A 222 19.77 14.51 4.18
CA ALA A 222 18.79 15.53 3.77
C ALA A 222 18.96 15.95 2.31
N GLU A 223 20.19 16.02 1.79
CA GLU A 223 20.46 16.24 0.37
C GLU A 223 19.84 15.15 -0.51
N GLY A 224 19.82 13.91 -0.06
CA GLY A 224 19.15 12.80 -0.75
C GLY A 224 17.64 13.01 -0.89
N VAL A 225 16.98 13.63 0.12
CA VAL A 225 15.56 14.01 0.05
C VAL A 225 15.40 15.17 -0.95
N ALA A 226 16.25 16.20 -0.85
CA ALA A 226 16.21 17.35 -1.75
C ALA A 226 16.40 16.93 -3.23
N ALA A 227 17.32 16.01 -3.52
CA ALA A 227 17.53 15.46 -4.85
C ALA A 227 16.29 14.72 -5.39
N ALA A 228 15.60 13.93 -4.54
CA ALA A 228 14.36 13.26 -4.93
C ALA A 228 13.23 14.27 -5.20
N CYS A 229 13.09 15.31 -4.37
CA CYS A 229 12.14 16.40 -4.59
C CYS A 229 12.45 17.17 -5.87
N LYS A 230 13.73 17.46 -6.15
CA LYS A 230 14.16 18.12 -7.38
C LYS A 230 13.79 17.30 -8.62
N LEU A 231 14.05 15.99 -8.60
CA LEU A 231 13.66 15.09 -9.70
C LEU A 231 12.14 15.08 -9.90
N ALA A 232 11.35 15.08 -8.81
CA ALA A 232 9.89 15.16 -8.88
C ALA A 232 9.44 16.49 -9.51
N ALA A 233 10.03 17.61 -9.12
CA ALA A 233 9.73 18.93 -9.68
C ALA A 233 10.09 19.05 -11.17
N GLU A 234 11.26 18.55 -11.58
CA GLU A 234 11.68 18.53 -12.98
C GLU A 234 10.73 17.71 -13.87
N THR A 235 10.32 16.54 -13.37
CA THR A 235 9.36 15.70 -14.11
C THR A 235 7.97 16.31 -14.14
N GLU A 236 7.55 16.98 -13.08
CA GLU A 236 6.29 17.74 -13.05
C GLU A 236 6.30 18.91 -14.04
N PHE A 237 7.40 19.65 -14.11
CA PHE A 237 7.55 20.74 -15.08
C PHE A 237 7.39 20.24 -16.52
N ARG A 238 7.98 19.07 -16.88
CA ARG A 238 7.77 18.46 -18.20
C ARG A 238 6.31 18.08 -18.45
N LEU A 239 5.62 17.54 -17.45
CA LEU A 239 4.19 17.22 -17.57
C LEU A 239 3.35 18.49 -17.77
N ILE A 240 3.69 19.60 -17.10
CA ILE A 240 3.05 20.90 -17.30
C ILE A 240 3.28 21.43 -18.73
N GLN A 241 4.49 21.25 -19.27
CA GLN A 241 4.77 21.63 -20.68
C GLN A 241 3.94 20.81 -21.66
N LEU A 242 3.82 19.47 -21.43
CA LEU A 242 2.95 18.61 -22.23
C LEU A 242 1.47 19.01 -22.10
N ASP A 243 1.03 19.37 -20.89
CA ASP A 243 -0.32 19.90 -20.66
C ASP A 243 -0.57 21.20 -21.44
N ALA A 244 0.37 22.11 -21.44
CA ALA A 244 0.28 23.34 -22.23
C ALA A 244 0.16 23.04 -23.73
N GLY A 245 0.95 22.09 -24.24
CA GLY A 245 0.84 21.62 -25.63
C GLY A 245 -0.53 21.01 -25.95
N LEU A 246 -1.07 20.20 -25.03
CA LEU A 246 -2.41 19.62 -25.18
C LEU A 246 -3.53 20.68 -25.11
N ARG A 247 -3.37 21.72 -24.29
CA ARG A 247 -4.30 22.87 -24.28
C ARG A 247 -4.31 23.59 -25.62
N LEU A 248 -3.14 23.82 -26.18
CA LEU A 248 -3.01 24.44 -27.48
C LEU A 248 -3.65 23.58 -28.58
N ALA A 249 -3.36 22.27 -28.61
CA ALA A 249 -3.95 21.34 -29.56
C ALA A 249 -5.49 21.29 -29.44
N GLY A 250 -6.03 21.23 -28.23
CA GLY A 250 -7.47 21.26 -27.99
C GLY A 250 -8.13 22.59 -28.39
N SER A 251 -7.45 23.73 -28.15
CA SER A 251 -7.93 25.03 -28.59
C SER A 251 -7.96 25.13 -30.12
N LEU A 252 -6.86 24.73 -30.78
CA LEU A 252 -6.79 24.68 -32.24
C LEU A 252 -7.84 23.72 -32.84
N ALA A 253 -8.09 22.59 -32.20
CA ALA A 253 -9.13 21.67 -32.61
C ALA A 253 -10.53 22.29 -32.54
N SER A 254 -10.85 22.99 -31.46
CA SER A 254 -12.14 23.69 -31.32
C SER A 254 -12.29 24.82 -32.33
N GLN A 255 -11.26 25.63 -32.52
CA GLN A 255 -11.28 26.69 -33.52
C GLN A 255 -11.32 26.14 -34.94
N GLY A 256 -10.61 25.04 -35.20
CA GLY A 256 -10.65 24.32 -36.49
C GLY A 256 -12.05 23.77 -36.80
N ALA A 257 -12.78 23.24 -35.80
CA ALA A 257 -14.15 22.82 -35.98
C ALA A 257 -15.10 23.95 -36.35
N ILE A 258 -14.94 25.10 -35.68
CA ILE A 258 -15.73 26.33 -35.98
C ILE A 258 -15.42 26.83 -37.38
N LEU A 259 -14.13 26.90 -37.73
CA LEU A 259 -13.70 27.33 -39.09
C LEU A 259 -14.20 26.35 -40.15
N GLY A 260 -14.11 25.05 -39.88
CA GLY A 260 -14.67 24.00 -40.77
C GLY A 260 -16.17 24.16 -41.01
N ALA A 261 -16.93 24.41 -39.93
CA ALA A 261 -18.36 24.70 -40.00
C ALA A 261 -18.66 26.00 -40.78
N LEU A 262 -17.88 27.06 -40.55
CA LEU A 262 -18.03 28.33 -41.26
C LEU A 262 -17.76 28.20 -42.77
N LEU A 263 -16.62 27.63 -43.15
CA LEU A 263 -16.26 27.49 -44.57
C LEU A 263 -17.16 26.55 -45.34
N SER A 264 -17.38 25.31 -44.82
CA SER A 264 -18.23 24.35 -45.50
C SER A 264 -19.71 24.70 -45.46
N GLY A 265 -20.17 25.31 -44.34
CA GLY A 265 -21.52 25.76 -44.17
C GLY A 265 -21.86 26.98 -45.06
N SER A 266 -20.94 27.97 -45.19
CA SER A 266 -21.16 29.11 -46.09
C SER A 266 -21.24 28.69 -47.54
N ALA A 267 -20.43 27.72 -48.00
CA ALA A 267 -20.53 27.15 -49.32
C ALA A 267 -21.90 26.49 -49.61
N LEU A 268 -22.45 25.78 -48.59
CA LEU A 268 -23.78 25.14 -48.69
C LEU A 268 -24.91 26.17 -48.72
N VAL A 269 -24.76 27.32 -48.02
CA VAL A 269 -25.75 28.41 -48.11
C VAL A 269 -25.65 29.08 -49.49
N GLY A 270 -24.45 29.33 -49.99
CA GLY A 270 -24.23 29.90 -51.31
C GLY A 270 -24.78 29.02 -52.46
N SER A 271 -24.77 27.73 -52.30
CA SER A 271 -25.38 26.74 -53.26
C SER A 271 -26.88 26.50 -53.02
N HIS A 272 -27.54 27.24 -52.14
CA HIS A 272 -28.95 27.09 -51.76
C HIS A 272 -29.32 25.69 -51.13
N ASN A 273 -28.32 24.89 -50.79
CA ASN A 273 -28.56 23.56 -50.17
C ASN A 273 -28.83 23.63 -48.67
N MET A 274 -28.60 24.81 -48.04
CA MET A 274 -28.82 25.01 -46.61
C MET A 274 -29.36 26.42 -46.30
N THR A 275 -30.29 26.53 -45.36
CA THR A 275 -30.82 27.81 -44.95
C THR A 275 -29.81 28.54 -44.01
N PRO A 276 -29.72 29.89 -44.06
CA PRO A 276 -28.85 30.67 -43.19
C PRO A 276 -29.10 30.41 -41.70
N VAL A 277 -30.33 30.11 -41.31
CA VAL A 277 -30.71 29.79 -39.93
C VAL A 277 -30.08 28.46 -39.44
N LYS A 278 -30.14 27.41 -40.28
CA LYS A 278 -29.49 26.12 -40.00
C LYS A 278 -27.96 26.27 -39.94
N PHE A 279 -27.39 27.09 -40.85
CA PHE A 279 -25.96 27.40 -40.83
C PHE A 279 -25.52 28.03 -39.53
N ALA A 280 -26.20 29.07 -39.05
CA ALA A 280 -25.90 29.70 -37.75
C ALA A 280 -26.01 28.69 -36.57
N ALA A 281 -27.04 27.85 -36.59
CA ALA A 281 -27.20 26.80 -35.58
C ALA A 281 -25.97 25.85 -35.55
N ILE A 282 -25.47 25.41 -36.71
CA ILE A 282 -24.32 24.49 -36.81
C ILE A 282 -23.02 25.18 -36.33
N VAL A 283 -22.81 26.44 -36.71
CA VAL A 283 -21.64 27.21 -36.26
C VAL A 283 -21.63 27.33 -34.74
N VAL A 284 -22.77 27.71 -34.12
CA VAL A 284 -22.86 27.84 -32.67
C VAL A 284 -22.79 26.46 -31.98
N PHE A 285 -23.37 25.42 -32.58
CA PHE A 285 -23.21 24.04 -32.13
C PHE A 285 -21.74 23.62 -32.05
N SER A 286 -20.90 24.01 -33.03
CA SER A 286 -19.49 23.62 -33.10
C SER A 286 -18.67 24.04 -31.88
N PHE A 287 -19.06 25.11 -31.18
CA PHE A 287 -18.46 25.51 -29.89
C PHE A 287 -18.61 24.43 -28.83
N SER A 288 -19.70 23.65 -28.85
CA SER A 288 -19.91 22.58 -27.86
C SER A 288 -18.93 21.43 -27.99
N LEU A 289 -18.35 21.19 -29.16
CA LEU A 289 -17.45 20.07 -29.40
C LEU A 289 -16.16 20.16 -28.60
N GLY A 290 -15.69 21.39 -28.29
CA GLY A 290 -14.54 21.62 -27.42
C GLY A 290 -14.77 21.18 -25.97
N GLU A 291 -16.00 21.35 -25.43
CA GLU A 291 -16.32 20.90 -24.06
C GLU A 291 -16.26 19.37 -23.93
N VAL A 292 -16.55 18.65 -24.99
CA VAL A 292 -16.59 17.18 -25.01
C VAL A 292 -15.22 16.56 -24.79
N VAL A 293 -14.19 17.14 -25.39
CA VAL A 293 -12.83 16.59 -25.40
C VAL A 293 -11.90 17.15 -24.33
N ALA A 294 -12.26 18.29 -23.74
CA ALA A 294 -11.44 18.95 -22.71
C ALA A 294 -11.04 18.04 -21.52
N PRO A 295 -11.90 17.15 -20.99
CA PRO A 295 -11.52 16.24 -19.90
C PRO A 295 -10.47 15.20 -20.30
N LEU A 296 -10.42 14.76 -21.58
CA LEU A 296 -9.53 13.70 -22.07
C LEU A 296 -8.04 14.11 -21.96
N ARG A 297 -7.75 15.40 -22.01
CA ARG A 297 -6.42 15.97 -21.85
C ARG A 297 -5.81 15.62 -20.48
N LEU A 298 -6.56 15.83 -19.40
CA LEU A 298 -6.09 15.53 -18.04
C LEU A 298 -5.92 14.01 -17.84
N ALA A 299 -6.82 13.23 -18.41
CA ALA A 299 -6.74 11.79 -18.39
C ALA A 299 -5.44 11.26 -19.03
N ALA A 300 -5.03 11.84 -20.15
CA ALA A 300 -3.82 11.44 -20.87
C ALA A 300 -2.56 11.55 -20.01
N LEU A 301 -2.45 12.58 -19.18
CA LEU A 301 -1.29 12.81 -18.29
C LEU A 301 -1.29 11.89 -17.07
N ASP A 302 -2.45 11.41 -16.63
CA ASP A 302 -2.59 10.56 -15.46
C ASP A 302 -2.41 9.05 -15.75
N VAL A 303 -2.38 8.61 -17.02
CA VAL A 303 -2.27 7.19 -17.41
C VAL A 303 -1.07 6.49 -16.76
N GLY A 304 0.08 7.16 -16.69
CA GLY A 304 1.29 6.61 -16.06
C GLY A 304 1.11 6.35 -14.57
N ARG A 305 0.41 7.24 -13.87
CA ARG A 305 0.08 7.13 -12.46
C ARG A 305 -0.88 5.96 -12.21
N TRP A 306 -1.95 5.86 -13.00
CA TRP A 306 -2.93 4.76 -12.88
C TRP A 306 -2.33 3.39 -13.17
N THR A 307 -1.48 3.29 -14.21
CA THR A 307 -0.83 2.02 -14.56
C THR A 307 0.12 1.53 -13.47
N LEU A 308 0.85 2.45 -12.81
CA LEU A 308 1.72 2.10 -11.70
C LEU A 308 0.93 1.67 -10.47
N ALA A 309 -0.09 2.44 -10.09
CA ALA A 309 -0.98 2.13 -8.98
C ALA A 309 -1.68 0.77 -9.17
N ALA A 310 -2.24 0.53 -10.36
CA ALA A 310 -2.88 -0.75 -10.69
C ALA A 310 -1.91 -1.94 -10.59
N ARG A 311 -0.67 -1.82 -11.08
CA ARG A 311 0.35 -2.87 -10.97
C ARG A 311 0.72 -3.19 -9.52
N ARG A 312 0.67 -2.21 -8.61
CA ARG A 312 0.97 -2.38 -7.19
C ARG A 312 -0.19 -2.98 -6.41
N VAL A 313 -1.41 -2.61 -6.78
CA VAL A 313 -2.65 -3.03 -6.10
C VAL A 313 -3.14 -4.39 -6.60
N HIS A 314 -3.03 -4.67 -7.91
CA HIS A 314 -3.54 -5.89 -8.54
C HIS A 314 -3.09 -7.20 -7.85
N PRO A 315 -1.81 -7.41 -7.48
CA PRO A 315 -1.39 -8.62 -6.78
C PRO A 315 -2.04 -8.79 -5.39
N LEU A 316 -2.50 -7.67 -4.80
CA LEU A 316 -3.15 -7.65 -3.49
C LEU A 316 -4.66 -7.91 -3.58
N LEU A 317 -5.27 -7.87 -4.76
CA LEU A 317 -6.70 -8.06 -4.92
C LEU A 317 -7.14 -9.52 -4.77
N GLY A 318 -6.22 -10.48 -4.81
CA GLY A 318 -6.56 -11.90 -4.84
C GLY A 318 -7.43 -12.24 -6.06
N HIS A 319 -7.49 -13.48 -6.46
CA HIS A 319 -8.46 -13.90 -7.48
C HIS A 319 -9.89 -13.69 -6.91
N PRO A 320 -10.81 -13.06 -7.67
CA PRO A 320 -12.21 -12.87 -7.24
C PRO A 320 -12.94 -14.20 -6.91
N ASN A 321 -12.37 -15.33 -7.32
CA ASN A 321 -12.86 -16.69 -7.05
C ASN A 321 -12.14 -17.39 -5.90
N ALA A 322 -11.18 -16.77 -5.22
CA ALA A 322 -10.90 -17.20 -3.86
C ALA A 322 -12.16 -16.84 -3.06
N THR A 323 -13.13 -17.74 -3.11
CA THR A 323 -14.28 -17.76 -2.23
C THR A 323 -13.82 -17.20 -0.90
N MET A 324 -14.52 -16.16 -0.41
CA MET A 324 -14.51 -15.87 1.01
C MET A 324 -14.96 -17.18 1.68
N ASP A 325 -14.05 -18.14 1.75
CA ASP A 325 -14.20 -19.12 2.79
C ASP A 325 -14.27 -18.25 4.04
N LYS A 326 -15.49 -18.06 4.53
CA LYS A 326 -15.75 -17.74 5.93
C LYS A 326 -14.61 -18.42 6.65
N PRO A 327 -13.92 -17.76 7.61
CA PRO A 327 -12.87 -18.45 8.36
C PRO A 327 -13.42 -19.84 8.57
N ALA A 328 -12.87 -20.79 7.81
CA ALA A 328 -13.35 -22.14 7.93
C ALA A 328 -13.19 -22.34 9.41
N LYS A 329 -14.31 -22.46 10.14
CA LYS A 329 -14.28 -23.04 11.47
C LYS A 329 -13.75 -24.41 11.16
N TYR A 330 -12.41 -24.50 11.06
CA TYR A 330 -11.77 -25.79 11.08
C TYR A 330 -12.32 -26.41 12.35
N LYS A 331 -13.15 -27.44 12.20
CA LYS A 331 -13.40 -28.37 13.29
C LYS A 331 -12.07 -29.07 13.51
N LEU A 332 -11.14 -28.34 14.12
CA LEU A 332 -9.92 -28.90 14.64
C LEU A 332 -10.35 -29.97 15.63
N ALA A 333 -9.72 -31.13 15.55
CA ALA A 333 -10.00 -32.24 16.46
C ALA A 333 -10.05 -31.70 17.89
N ASN A 334 -11.07 -32.12 18.65
CA ASN A 334 -11.30 -31.66 20.03
C ASN A 334 -10.15 -32.01 20.98
N SER A 335 -9.19 -32.84 20.55
CA SER A 335 -7.99 -33.20 21.30
C SER A 335 -6.76 -32.55 20.67
N PHE A 336 -6.05 -31.74 21.46
CA PHE A 336 -4.77 -31.15 21.04
C PHE A 336 -3.69 -32.24 21.01
N GLY A 337 -3.25 -32.64 19.81
CA GLY A 337 -2.23 -33.68 19.58
C GLY A 337 -0.78 -33.20 19.62
N GLY A 338 -0.53 -31.89 19.84
CA GLY A 338 0.80 -31.28 19.82
C GLY A 338 1.10 -30.51 18.53
N LEU A 339 2.33 -29.97 18.45
CA LEU A 339 2.89 -29.27 17.29
C LEU A 339 3.97 -30.15 16.67
N GLU A 340 3.91 -30.37 15.36
CA GLU A 340 4.89 -31.18 14.65
C GLU A 340 5.38 -30.46 13.37
N LEU A 341 6.67 -30.50 13.16
CA LEU A 341 7.34 -30.14 11.92
C LEU A 341 7.94 -31.40 11.32
N GLY A 342 7.62 -31.73 10.08
CA GLY A 342 8.14 -32.90 9.35
C GLY A 342 8.92 -32.48 8.12
N ASP A 343 10.22 -32.72 8.09
CA ASP A 343 11.18 -32.50 7.00
C ASP A 343 11.08 -31.08 6.39
N VAL A 344 10.98 -30.08 7.28
CA VAL A 344 10.73 -28.69 6.90
C VAL A 344 12.02 -28.03 6.40
N ALA A 345 11.94 -27.46 5.20
CA ALA A 345 12.98 -26.61 4.62
C ALA A 345 12.39 -25.23 4.23
N PHE A 346 13.22 -24.18 4.37
CA PHE A 346 12.80 -22.82 4.04
C PHE A 346 13.95 -21.94 3.59
N THR A 347 13.72 -21.16 2.52
CA THR A 347 14.65 -20.18 1.95
C THR A 347 13.97 -18.80 1.91
N PHE A 348 14.65 -17.76 2.37
CA PHE A 348 14.13 -16.41 2.22
C PHE A 348 14.13 -15.96 0.75
N PRO A 349 13.13 -15.21 0.30
CA PRO A 349 13.09 -14.68 -1.06
C PRO A 349 14.33 -13.84 -1.39
N GLY A 350 15.01 -14.20 -2.47
CA GLY A 350 16.25 -13.54 -2.90
C GLY A 350 17.53 -14.14 -2.35
N GLU A 351 17.44 -15.15 -1.49
CA GLU A 351 18.60 -15.96 -1.05
C GLU A 351 18.68 -17.27 -1.85
N ASN A 352 19.89 -17.76 -2.07
CA ASN A 352 20.12 -18.98 -2.82
C ASN A 352 20.25 -20.23 -1.92
N GLU A 353 20.50 -20.03 -0.62
CA GLU A 353 20.64 -21.12 0.32
C GLU A 353 19.51 -21.18 1.32
N PRO A 354 18.98 -22.38 1.66
CA PRO A 354 17.97 -22.55 2.68
C PRO A 354 18.52 -22.21 4.07
N VAL A 355 17.78 -21.38 4.80
CA VAL A 355 18.07 -21.00 6.18
C VAL A 355 17.64 -22.10 7.15
N VAL A 356 16.62 -22.88 6.79
CA VAL A 356 16.17 -24.09 7.51
C VAL A 356 16.28 -25.27 6.57
N LYS A 357 16.94 -26.34 7.02
CA LYS A 357 17.31 -27.52 6.20
C LYS A 357 16.86 -28.80 6.90
N ASP A 358 15.80 -29.43 6.37
CA ASP A 358 15.28 -30.75 6.77
C ASP A 358 15.07 -30.89 8.29
N ILE A 359 14.34 -29.93 8.89
CA ILE A 359 14.03 -29.95 10.31
C ILE A 359 12.79 -30.78 10.58
N SER A 360 12.95 -31.80 11.43
CA SER A 360 11.86 -32.58 12.00
C SER A 360 11.89 -32.47 13.51
N LEU A 361 10.80 -31.97 14.12
CA LEU A 361 10.64 -31.86 15.57
C LEU A 361 9.17 -32.04 15.96
N ARG A 362 8.98 -32.48 17.21
CA ARG A 362 7.64 -32.62 17.83
C ARG A 362 7.66 -32.02 19.21
N VAL A 363 6.59 -31.30 19.54
CA VAL A 363 6.31 -30.75 20.87
C VAL A 363 4.96 -31.31 21.32
N ALA A 364 4.98 -32.16 22.32
CA ALA A 364 3.77 -32.78 22.87
C ALA A 364 3.04 -31.82 23.84
N PRO A 365 1.73 -32.01 24.10
CA PRO A 365 1.04 -31.31 25.17
C PRO A 365 1.75 -31.51 26.51
N GLY A 366 2.00 -30.43 27.25
CA GLY A 366 2.72 -30.44 28.51
C GLY A 366 4.25 -30.55 28.39
N GLU A 367 4.80 -30.66 27.17
CA GLU A 367 6.25 -30.70 26.93
C GLU A 367 6.80 -29.30 26.63
N THR A 368 7.94 -28.98 27.22
CA THR A 368 8.72 -27.76 26.92
C THR A 368 9.96 -28.16 26.13
N VAL A 369 10.04 -27.68 24.86
CA VAL A 369 11.18 -27.91 23.96
C VAL A 369 11.94 -26.62 23.73
N ALA A 370 13.26 -26.63 23.97
CA ALA A 370 14.12 -25.47 23.72
C ALA A 370 15.02 -25.69 22.49
N LEU A 371 14.96 -24.73 21.58
CA LEU A 371 15.90 -24.60 20.46
C LEU A 371 17.11 -23.80 20.96
N VAL A 372 18.27 -24.43 20.97
CA VAL A 372 19.54 -23.85 21.43
C VAL A 372 20.57 -23.88 20.32
N GLY A 373 21.55 -22.98 20.38
CA GLY A 373 22.60 -22.92 19.36
C GLY A 373 23.06 -21.49 19.07
N PRO A 374 24.02 -21.31 18.15
CA PRO A 374 24.57 -20.00 17.82
C PRO A 374 23.55 -19.04 17.24
N SER A 375 23.81 -17.71 17.44
CA SER A 375 23.05 -16.66 16.73
C SER A 375 23.18 -16.84 15.22
N GLY A 376 22.09 -16.60 14.48
CA GLY A 376 22.05 -16.86 13.03
C GLY A 376 21.89 -18.35 12.65
N GLY A 377 21.74 -19.27 13.61
CA GLY A 377 21.55 -20.71 13.35
C GLY A 377 20.20 -21.10 12.74
N GLY A 378 19.25 -20.16 12.57
CA GLY A 378 17.91 -20.42 12.01
C GLY A 378 16.82 -20.63 13.06
N LYS A 379 17.08 -20.46 14.37
CA LYS A 379 16.12 -20.70 15.46
C LYS A 379 14.82 -19.89 15.31
N SER A 380 14.92 -18.56 15.13
CA SER A 380 13.75 -17.70 14.94
C SER A 380 12.95 -18.02 13.68
N SER A 381 13.62 -18.48 12.62
CA SER A 381 12.96 -18.95 11.39
C SER A 381 12.17 -20.25 11.64
N ILE A 382 12.72 -21.17 12.43
CA ILE A 382 12.02 -22.40 12.84
C ILE A 382 10.80 -22.05 13.70
N LEU A 383 10.92 -21.12 14.66
CA LEU A 383 9.79 -20.64 15.45
C LEU A 383 8.70 -20.00 14.59
N ALA A 384 9.09 -19.18 13.62
CA ALA A 384 8.16 -18.53 12.69
C ALA A 384 7.43 -19.55 11.78
N LEU A 385 8.11 -20.62 11.35
CA LEU A 385 7.51 -21.74 10.62
C LEU A 385 6.55 -22.52 11.52
N ALA A 386 6.96 -22.83 12.75
CA ALA A 386 6.15 -23.50 13.75
C ALA A 386 4.88 -22.73 14.11
N ALA A 387 4.96 -21.39 14.14
CA ALA A 387 3.84 -20.50 14.37
C ALA A 387 2.97 -20.25 13.11
N GLY A 388 3.33 -20.80 11.96
CA GLY A 388 2.59 -20.57 10.71
C GLY A 388 2.73 -19.14 10.15
N LEU A 389 3.74 -18.38 10.59
CA LEU A 389 4.06 -17.06 10.04
C LEU A 389 4.83 -17.15 8.72
N LEU A 390 5.56 -18.23 8.52
CA LEU A 390 6.26 -18.58 7.29
C LEU A 390 5.69 -19.88 6.74
N THR A 391 5.65 -19.99 5.42
CA THR A 391 5.24 -21.23 4.74
C THR A 391 6.51 -21.98 4.33
N PRO A 392 6.68 -23.26 4.70
CA PRO A 392 7.85 -24.02 4.29
C PRO A 392 7.86 -24.27 2.78
N ASP A 393 9.07 -24.28 2.16
CA ASP A 393 9.25 -24.65 0.77
C ASP A 393 9.04 -26.16 0.57
N CYS A 394 9.51 -26.96 1.54
CA CYS A 394 9.32 -28.40 1.60
C CYS A 394 8.91 -28.82 3.02
N GLY A 395 8.30 -29.99 3.14
CA GLY A 395 7.87 -30.54 4.41
C GLY A 395 6.48 -30.07 4.82
N VAL A 396 6.12 -30.32 6.08
CA VAL A 396 4.80 -30.02 6.62
C VAL A 396 4.88 -29.58 8.08
N VAL A 397 4.05 -28.61 8.44
CA VAL A 397 3.81 -28.23 9.84
C VAL A 397 2.38 -28.61 10.19
N THR A 398 2.19 -29.29 11.32
CA THR A 398 0.88 -29.74 11.79
C THR A 398 0.62 -29.27 13.23
N LEU A 399 -0.62 -28.94 13.53
CA LEU A 399 -1.11 -28.59 14.85
C LEU A 399 -2.27 -29.54 15.21
N GLY A 400 -2.05 -30.43 16.18
CA GLY A 400 -3.04 -31.42 16.54
C GLY A 400 -3.38 -32.42 15.42
N GLY A 401 -2.44 -32.65 14.47
CA GLY A 401 -2.64 -33.48 13.29
C GLY A 401 -3.16 -32.74 12.06
N ASP A 402 -3.65 -31.51 12.22
CA ASP A 402 -4.11 -30.69 11.11
C ASP A 402 -2.94 -29.92 10.47
N ARG A 403 -2.81 -30.01 9.14
CA ARG A 403 -1.75 -29.33 8.40
C ARG A 403 -1.96 -27.81 8.41
N LEU A 404 -0.93 -27.07 8.80
CA LEU A 404 -0.90 -25.62 8.69
C LEU A 404 -0.68 -25.22 7.21
N THR A 405 -1.79 -25.01 6.47
CA THR A 405 -1.74 -24.77 5.01
C THR A 405 -1.75 -23.30 4.63
N ARG A 406 -2.05 -22.39 5.57
CA ARG A 406 -2.16 -20.96 5.31
C ARG A 406 -1.24 -20.18 6.25
N PRO A 407 -0.46 -19.21 5.75
CA PRO A 407 0.29 -18.32 6.61
C PRO A 407 -0.69 -17.41 7.38
N GLY A 408 -0.44 -17.28 8.67
CA GLY A 408 -1.15 -16.35 9.54
C GLY A 408 -1.80 -17.00 10.76
N LEU A 409 -1.47 -16.49 11.93
CA LEU A 409 -1.97 -16.98 13.24
C LEU A 409 -3.50 -16.93 13.37
N ALA A 410 -4.15 -15.98 12.68
CA ALA A 410 -5.61 -15.85 12.70
C ALA A 410 -6.36 -17.08 12.14
N ALA A 411 -5.71 -17.85 11.25
CA ALA A 411 -6.29 -19.05 10.66
C ALA A 411 -6.48 -20.17 11.70
N TYR A 412 -5.75 -20.13 12.82
CA TYR A 412 -5.74 -21.19 13.85
C TYR A 412 -6.47 -20.78 15.13
N GLY A 413 -7.30 -19.72 15.05
CA GLY A 413 -8.22 -19.32 16.12
C GLY A 413 -7.57 -18.99 17.46
N GLY A 414 -6.34 -18.47 17.46
CA GLY A 414 -5.61 -18.14 18.70
C GLY A 414 -5.00 -19.33 19.43
N ARG A 415 -4.98 -20.54 18.82
CA ARG A 415 -4.40 -21.74 19.44
C ARG A 415 -2.87 -21.72 19.54
N ILE A 416 -2.19 -20.86 18.78
CA ILE A 416 -0.75 -20.63 18.85
C ILE A 416 -0.51 -19.20 19.30
N GLY A 417 0.20 -19.02 20.40
CA GLY A 417 0.67 -17.73 20.88
C GLY A 417 2.16 -17.58 20.62
N TYR A 418 2.59 -16.48 20.01
CA TYR A 418 3.99 -16.24 19.66
C TYR A 418 4.51 -14.92 20.21
N LEU A 419 5.53 -14.99 21.07
CA LEU A 419 6.31 -13.83 21.49
C LEU A 419 7.48 -13.63 20.53
N LEU A 420 7.40 -12.60 19.71
CA LEU A 420 8.46 -12.20 18.80
C LEU A 420 9.68 -11.64 19.56
N GLN A 421 10.87 -11.69 18.97
CA GLN A 421 12.08 -11.10 19.53
C GLN A 421 11.90 -9.61 19.85
N ARG A 422 11.19 -8.84 19.02
CA ARG A 422 10.77 -7.46 19.34
C ARG A 422 9.28 -7.45 19.65
N THR A 423 8.95 -7.05 20.87
CA THR A 423 7.55 -6.91 21.30
C THR A 423 6.99 -5.58 20.80
N GLU A 424 5.96 -5.64 19.97
CA GLU A 424 5.21 -4.47 19.53
C GLU A 424 4.01 -4.24 20.44
N LEU A 425 3.92 -3.06 21.02
CA LEU A 425 2.77 -2.59 21.78
C LEU A 425 2.01 -1.54 20.98
N PHE A 426 0.70 -1.55 21.13
CA PHE A 426 -0.18 -0.63 20.43
C PHE A 426 -0.45 0.58 21.32
N ARG A 427 -0.61 1.73 20.70
CA ARG A 427 -1.06 2.95 21.36
C ARG A 427 -2.44 2.72 21.97
N GLY A 428 -2.61 3.07 23.23
CA GLY A 428 -3.87 2.90 23.96
C GLY A 428 -3.65 2.39 25.39
N PRO A 429 -4.72 2.03 26.10
CA PRO A 429 -4.64 1.48 27.44
C PRO A 429 -3.78 0.21 27.51
N ILE A 430 -3.12 -0.02 28.64
CA ILE A 430 -2.43 -1.28 28.92
C ILE A 430 -3.40 -2.45 28.84
N ALA A 431 -4.60 -2.30 29.41
CA ALA A 431 -5.66 -3.30 29.38
C ALA A 431 -6.00 -3.74 27.93
N ASP A 432 -6.15 -2.78 27.00
CA ASP A 432 -6.44 -3.09 25.60
C ASP A 432 -5.33 -3.90 24.95
N ASN A 433 -4.07 -3.64 25.31
CA ASN A 433 -2.94 -4.43 24.85
C ASN A 433 -2.98 -5.87 25.38
N LEU A 434 -3.43 -6.10 26.60
CA LEU A 434 -3.57 -7.44 27.20
C LEU A 434 -4.76 -8.19 26.60
N LEU A 435 -5.89 -7.51 26.37
CA LEU A 435 -7.13 -8.07 25.85
C LEU A 435 -7.07 -8.48 24.37
N MET A 436 -6.01 -8.13 23.63
CA MET A 436 -5.91 -8.44 22.19
C MET A 436 -6.06 -9.93 21.85
N GLY A 437 -5.55 -10.81 22.70
CA GLY A 437 -5.63 -12.27 22.50
C GLY A 437 -6.95 -12.89 22.97
N ARG A 438 -7.60 -12.25 23.94
CA ARG A 438 -8.85 -12.68 24.56
C ARG A 438 -9.64 -11.47 25.06
N PRO A 439 -10.54 -10.92 24.23
CA PRO A 439 -11.29 -9.69 24.55
C PRO A 439 -12.28 -9.82 25.73
N ASP A 440 -12.63 -11.03 26.12
CA ASP A 440 -13.56 -11.38 27.20
C ASP A 440 -12.87 -11.73 28.53
N ALA A 441 -11.55 -11.53 28.64
CA ALA A 441 -10.82 -11.75 29.89
C ALA A 441 -11.24 -10.71 30.95
N SER A 442 -11.40 -11.18 32.20
CA SER A 442 -11.75 -10.34 33.33
C SER A 442 -10.55 -9.51 33.83
N ASP A 443 -10.83 -8.43 34.56
CA ASP A 443 -9.77 -7.60 35.16
C ASP A 443 -8.91 -8.41 36.14
N ASP A 444 -9.48 -9.39 36.84
CA ASP A 444 -8.73 -10.28 37.73
C ASP A 444 -7.74 -11.14 36.95
N GLU A 445 -8.12 -11.67 35.77
CA GLU A 445 -7.22 -12.42 34.91
C GLU A 445 -6.10 -11.55 34.34
N LEU A 446 -6.39 -10.28 34.04
CA LEU A 446 -5.36 -9.30 33.63
C LEU A 446 -4.36 -9.04 34.76
N GLN A 447 -4.84 -8.86 36.00
CA GLN A 447 -3.97 -8.64 37.16
C GLN A 447 -3.10 -9.86 37.45
N ILE A 448 -3.67 -11.07 37.38
CA ILE A 448 -2.90 -12.33 37.54
C ILE A 448 -1.78 -12.42 36.50
N ALA A 449 -2.08 -12.13 35.24
CA ALA A 449 -1.08 -12.17 34.17
C ALA A 449 0.02 -11.10 34.34
N VAL A 450 -0.34 -9.92 34.80
CA VAL A 450 0.59 -8.82 35.11
C VAL A 450 1.50 -9.18 36.28
N ALA A 451 0.94 -9.75 37.35
CA ALA A 451 1.71 -10.20 38.53
C ALA A 451 2.64 -11.37 38.17
N ALA A 452 2.19 -12.29 37.28
CA ALA A 452 3.02 -13.40 36.82
C ALA A 452 4.31 -12.97 36.12
N VAL A 453 4.34 -11.79 35.54
CA VAL A 453 5.53 -11.23 34.87
C VAL A 453 6.22 -10.13 35.72
N GLY A 454 5.79 -9.91 36.97
CA GLY A 454 6.36 -8.93 37.90
C GLY A 454 6.17 -7.49 37.42
N LEU A 455 5.03 -7.16 36.80
CA LEU A 455 4.67 -5.80 36.41
C LEU A 455 3.63 -5.14 37.32
N ASP A 456 3.13 -5.85 38.32
CA ASP A 456 2.15 -5.37 39.31
C ASP A 456 2.57 -4.01 39.90
N TRP A 457 3.73 -3.95 40.53
CA TRP A 457 4.25 -2.72 41.12
C TRP A 457 4.39 -1.57 40.10
N VAL A 458 4.85 -1.87 38.88
CA VAL A 458 5.00 -0.85 37.83
C VAL A 458 3.66 -0.26 37.45
N ILE A 459 2.65 -1.13 37.23
CA ILE A 459 1.31 -0.72 36.80
C ILE A 459 0.56 0.01 37.90
N GLU A 460 0.67 -0.44 39.16
CA GLU A 460 0.07 0.23 40.32
C GLU A 460 0.60 1.67 40.53
N ASN A 461 1.87 1.93 40.20
CA ASN A 461 2.46 3.26 40.28
C ASN A 461 2.15 4.16 39.07
N LEU A 462 1.49 3.66 38.01
CA LEU A 462 1.04 4.49 36.92
C LEU A 462 -0.27 5.22 37.29
N PRO A 463 -0.49 6.47 36.80
CA PRO A 463 -1.62 7.32 37.21
C PRO A 463 -3.00 6.68 37.07
N ASN A 464 -3.18 5.74 36.13
CA ASN A 464 -4.47 5.09 35.85
C ASN A 464 -4.34 3.54 35.86
N GLY A 465 -3.31 2.97 36.47
CA GLY A 465 -3.11 1.52 36.50
C GLY A 465 -3.19 0.87 35.14
N LEU A 466 -4.01 -0.18 34.97
CA LEU A 466 -4.25 -0.86 33.71
C LEU A 466 -4.84 0.03 32.59
N HIS A 467 -5.50 1.13 32.96
CA HIS A 467 -6.07 2.08 31.99
C HIS A 467 -5.08 3.19 31.58
N HIS A 468 -3.83 3.12 32.06
CA HIS A 468 -2.78 4.05 31.64
C HIS A 468 -2.54 3.95 30.12
N GLN A 469 -2.47 5.14 29.47
CA GLN A 469 -2.30 5.26 28.02
C GLN A 469 -0.85 5.13 27.61
N LEU A 470 -0.54 4.10 26.84
CA LEU A 470 0.75 3.95 26.18
C LEU A 470 0.83 4.78 24.90
N GLY A 471 1.98 5.41 24.65
CA GLY A 471 2.29 6.02 23.37
C GLY A 471 2.61 5.00 22.27
N ASP A 472 2.95 5.50 21.07
CA ASP A 472 3.30 4.65 19.94
C ASP A 472 4.48 3.72 20.26
N GLY A 473 4.34 2.43 19.91
CA GLY A 473 5.35 1.40 20.19
C GLY A 473 5.59 1.14 21.69
N GLY A 474 4.61 1.49 22.56
CA GLY A 474 4.74 1.30 24.02
C GLY A 474 5.62 2.35 24.69
N THR A 475 5.70 3.56 24.12
CA THR A 475 6.37 4.69 24.77
C THR A 475 5.75 4.94 26.14
N GLY A 476 6.59 5.06 27.16
CA GLY A 476 6.22 5.14 28.58
C GLY A 476 6.68 3.93 29.39
N LEU A 477 7.06 2.83 28.72
CA LEU A 477 7.62 1.64 29.34
C LEU A 477 9.09 1.42 28.90
N SER A 478 9.91 0.88 29.80
CA SER A 478 11.26 0.41 29.47
C SER A 478 11.23 -0.80 28.53
N GLY A 479 12.37 -1.16 27.93
CA GLY A 479 12.47 -2.33 27.04
C GLY A 479 12.05 -3.64 27.72
N GLY A 480 12.52 -3.84 28.97
CA GLY A 480 12.17 -5.01 29.77
C GLY A 480 10.69 -5.06 30.16
N GLU A 481 10.09 -3.92 30.53
CA GLU A 481 8.66 -3.82 30.85
C GLU A 481 7.78 -4.11 29.62
N ARG A 482 8.15 -3.56 28.45
CA ARG A 482 7.47 -3.88 27.18
C ARG A 482 7.50 -5.38 26.87
N ARG A 483 8.67 -6.02 27.10
CA ARG A 483 8.84 -7.45 26.90
C ARG A 483 7.93 -8.24 27.83
N ARG A 484 7.94 -7.93 29.12
CA ARG A 484 7.09 -8.56 30.14
C ARG A 484 5.60 -8.37 29.84
N LEU A 485 5.20 -7.18 29.40
CA LEU A 485 3.80 -6.96 28.98
C LEU A 485 3.39 -7.81 27.75
N GLY A 486 4.33 -8.05 26.84
CA GLY A 486 4.12 -8.99 25.73
C GLY A 486 3.93 -10.43 26.19
N ILE A 487 4.67 -10.87 27.23
CA ILE A 487 4.48 -12.18 27.85
C ILE A 487 3.11 -12.24 28.55
N ALA A 488 2.75 -11.22 29.34
CA ALA A 488 1.44 -11.14 30.01
C ALA A 488 0.28 -11.25 29.00
N ARG A 489 0.39 -10.57 27.85
CA ARG A 489 -0.59 -10.71 26.74
C ARG A 489 -0.77 -12.15 26.30
N LEU A 490 0.30 -12.93 26.17
CA LEU A 490 0.24 -14.32 25.79
C LEU A 490 -0.37 -15.20 26.88
N LEU A 491 -0.08 -14.91 28.15
CA LEU A 491 -0.67 -15.62 29.30
C LEU A 491 -2.19 -15.39 29.35
N VAL A 492 -2.66 -14.17 29.13
CA VAL A 492 -4.09 -13.84 29.04
C VAL A 492 -4.75 -14.59 27.87
N ALA A 493 -4.10 -14.65 26.71
CA ALA A 493 -4.61 -15.35 25.52
C ALA A 493 -4.76 -16.86 25.73
N SER A 494 -3.97 -17.46 26.63
CA SER A 494 -4.01 -18.88 26.99
C SER A 494 -4.08 -19.86 25.80
N PRO A 495 -3.13 -19.80 24.85
CA PRO A 495 -3.12 -20.67 23.67
C PRO A 495 -2.80 -22.13 24.03
N ASP A 496 -3.02 -23.05 23.08
CA ASP A 496 -2.62 -24.46 23.20
C ASP A 496 -1.10 -24.64 23.06
N VAL A 497 -0.47 -23.80 22.23
CA VAL A 497 0.99 -23.79 21.99
C VAL A 497 1.54 -22.40 22.26
N TYR A 498 2.51 -22.33 23.13
CA TYR A 498 3.31 -21.13 23.37
C TYR A 498 4.62 -21.21 22.58
N VAL A 499 4.93 -20.17 21.84
CA VAL A 499 6.19 -20.02 21.11
C VAL A 499 6.91 -18.78 21.62
N PHE A 500 8.12 -18.93 22.15
CA PHE A 500 8.90 -17.84 22.72
C PHE A 500 10.23 -17.69 21.98
N ASP A 501 10.52 -16.50 21.50
CA ASP A 501 11.83 -16.14 20.92
C ASP A 501 12.59 -15.26 21.92
N GLU A 502 13.53 -15.88 22.68
CA GLU A 502 14.35 -15.24 23.70
C GLU A 502 13.53 -14.50 24.77
N ALA A 503 12.66 -15.23 25.51
CA ALA A 503 11.64 -14.66 26.41
C ALA A 503 12.20 -13.67 27.45
N THR A 504 13.39 -13.92 28.01
CA THR A 504 13.99 -13.11 29.08
C THR A 504 15.09 -12.16 28.61
N GLU A 505 15.25 -11.98 27.27
CA GLU A 505 16.25 -11.05 26.73
C GLU A 505 16.02 -9.62 27.27
N GLY A 506 17.06 -9.02 27.81
CA GLY A 506 17.03 -7.65 28.36
C GLY A 506 16.42 -7.53 29.75
N LEU A 507 16.15 -8.63 30.46
CA LEU A 507 15.78 -8.65 31.87
C LEU A 507 17.00 -8.86 32.77
N ASP A 508 16.95 -8.33 33.96
CA ASP A 508 17.92 -8.68 35.01
C ASP A 508 17.69 -10.12 35.50
N ALA A 509 18.72 -10.72 36.11
CA ALA A 509 18.71 -12.14 36.46
C ALA A 509 17.58 -12.53 37.43
N ALA A 510 17.25 -11.66 38.42
CA ALA A 510 16.21 -11.92 39.38
C ALA A 510 14.81 -11.91 38.73
N THR A 511 14.54 -10.89 37.91
CA THR A 511 13.29 -10.78 37.12
C THR A 511 13.18 -11.91 36.12
N ALA A 512 14.27 -12.28 35.44
CA ALA A 512 14.28 -13.39 34.48
C ALA A 512 13.91 -14.72 35.17
N ALA A 513 14.49 -15.03 36.32
CA ALA A 513 14.18 -16.24 37.08
C ALA A 513 12.70 -16.32 37.47
N LEU A 514 12.15 -15.22 38.02
CA LEU A 514 10.74 -15.12 38.39
C LEU A 514 9.82 -15.35 37.15
N VAL A 515 10.12 -14.69 36.04
CA VAL A 515 9.31 -14.82 34.80
C VAL A 515 9.37 -16.24 34.26
N ILE A 516 10.53 -16.90 34.25
CA ILE A 516 10.68 -18.28 33.78
C ILE A 516 9.84 -19.23 34.65
N GLU A 517 9.92 -19.10 35.99
CA GLU A 517 9.16 -19.93 36.92
C GLU A 517 7.65 -19.75 36.72
N ASN A 518 7.19 -18.52 36.61
CA ASN A 518 5.78 -18.20 36.42
C ASN A 518 5.27 -18.64 35.04
N ILE A 519 6.05 -18.47 33.96
CA ILE A 519 5.70 -19.00 32.64
C ILE A 519 5.51 -20.53 32.77
N ARG A 520 6.44 -21.24 33.36
CA ARG A 520 6.35 -22.69 33.55
C ARG A 520 5.10 -23.11 34.33
N PHE A 521 4.73 -22.33 35.35
CA PHE A 521 3.53 -22.60 36.14
C PHE A 521 2.26 -22.37 35.32
N GLN A 522 2.15 -21.24 34.63
CA GLN A 522 0.97 -20.84 33.86
C GLN A 522 0.77 -21.65 32.57
N THR A 523 1.85 -22.22 32.00
CA THR A 523 1.79 -23.02 30.77
C THR A 523 1.70 -24.53 31.04
N ARG A 524 1.46 -24.96 32.28
CA ARG A 524 1.31 -26.39 32.62
C ARG A 524 0.25 -27.06 31.77
N GLY A 525 0.59 -28.23 31.22
CA GLY A 525 -0.29 -29.01 30.33
C GLY A 525 -0.38 -28.49 28.89
N ARG A 526 0.27 -27.35 28.58
CA ARG A 526 0.36 -26.78 27.23
C ARG A 526 1.68 -27.16 26.56
N ALA A 527 1.74 -27.09 25.25
CA ALA A 527 3.00 -27.25 24.52
C ALA A 527 3.78 -25.95 24.51
N VAL A 528 5.07 -26.01 24.81
CA VAL A 528 5.96 -24.84 24.81
C VAL A 528 7.15 -25.09 23.91
N LEU A 529 7.35 -24.23 22.92
CA LEU A 529 8.52 -24.18 22.06
C LEU A 529 9.24 -22.86 22.25
N LEU A 530 10.48 -22.89 22.71
CA LEU A 530 11.25 -21.68 22.94
C LEU A 530 12.60 -21.72 22.22
N ALA A 531 13.07 -20.56 21.78
CA ALA A 531 14.45 -20.37 21.35
C ALA A 531 15.19 -19.56 22.41
N THR A 532 16.35 -20.02 22.80
CA THR A 532 17.17 -19.33 23.79
C THR A 532 18.67 -19.55 23.57
N HIS A 533 19.44 -18.61 24.03
CA HIS A 533 20.88 -18.73 24.23
C HIS A 533 21.25 -18.65 25.72
N HIS A 534 20.26 -18.43 26.61
CA HIS A 534 20.44 -18.39 28.05
C HIS A 534 20.30 -19.78 28.65
N ARG A 535 21.25 -20.12 29.53
CA ARG A 535 21.29 -21.40 30.23
C ARG A 535 20.05 -21.59 31.11
N ASP A 536 19.69 -20.57 31.87
CA ASP A 536 18.60 -20.62 32.86
C ASP A 536 17.24 -20.93 32.21
N GLU A 537 17.00 -20.43 31.01
CA GLU A 537 15.81 -20.80 30.22
C GLU A 537 15.90 -22.26 29.71
N ALA A 538 17.07 -22.65 29.20
CA ALA A 538 17.30 -23.98 28.64
C ALA A 538 17.20 -25.08 29.72
N GLU A 539 17.69 -24.84 30.93
CA GLU A 539 17.59 -25.76 32.07
C GLU A 539 16.16 -26.12 32.44
N ASN A 540 15.20 -25.24 32.13
CA ASN A 540 13.79 -25.47 32.41
C ASN A 540 13.05 -26.27 31.33
N ALA A 541 13.68 -26.56 30.18
CA ALA A 541 13.10 -27.38 29.11
C ALA A 541 13.17 -28.88 29.43
N ASP A 542 12.22 -29.66 28.91
CA ASP A 542 12.22 -31.14 28.98
C ASP A 542 13.11 -31.73 27.89
N LYS A 543 13.32 -30.98 26.80
CA LYS A 543 14.09 -31.40 25.63
C LYS A 543 14.86 -30.23 25.04
N LEU A 544 16.13 -30.44 24.74
CA LEU A 544 16.99 -29.48 24.05
C LEU A 544 17.26 -29.95 22.62
N LEU A 545 17.14 -29.04 21.66
CA LEU A 545 17.44 -29.24 20.25
C LEU A 545 18.54 -28.28 19.84
N TRP A 546 19.73 -28.80 19.52
CA TRP A 546 20.85 -27.98 19.08
C TRP A 546 20.74 -27.68 17.58
N ILE A 547 20.54 -26.41 17.26
CA ILE A 547 20.40 -25.95 15.88
C ILE A 547 21.68 -25.24 15.44
N GLU A 548 22.24 -25.70 14.33
CA GLU A 548 23.43 -25.10 13.75
C GLU A 548 23.32 -25.07 12.23
N ARG A 549 23.53 -23.87 11.62
CA ARG A 549 23.42 -23.64 10.16
C ARG A 549 22.12 -24.18 9.54
N GLY A 550 21.03 -23.99 10.24
CA GLY A 550 19.70 -24.42 9.78
C GLY A 550 19.41 -25.92 9.92
N LYS A 551 20.25 -26.70 10.57
CA LYS A 551 20.06 -28.14 10.79
C LYS A 551 19.95 -28.48 12.26
N LEU A 552 19.15 -29.52 12.58
CA LEU A 552 19.13 -30.14 13.89
C LEU A 552 20.33 -31.09 13.99
N THR A 553 21.31 -30.75 14.83
CA THR A 553 22.55 -31.54 14.95
C THR A 553 22.55 -32.45 16.17
N GLN A 554 21.83 -32.09 17.24
CA GLN A 554 21.78 -32.87 18.46
C GLN A 554 20.42 -32.71 19.16
N THR A 555 19.90 -33.79 19.70
CA THR A 555 18.72 -33.84 20.56
C THR A 555 19.15 -34.39 21.92
N ALA A 556 18.73 -33.75 23.00
CA ALA A 556 19.00 -34.18 24.37
C ALA A 556 17.75 -34.05 25.22
N ARG A 557 17.45 -35.07 26.06
CA ARG A 557 16.31 -35.05 26.97
C ARG A 557 16.78 -34.84 28.40
N ARG A 558 15.95 -34.19 29.19
CA ARG A 558 16.22 -33.98 30.62
C ARG A 558 16.49 -35.34 31.31
N GLY A 559 17.55 -35.42 32.12
CA GLY A 559 17.98 -36.63 32.77
C GLY A 559 18.99 -37.48 32.00
N GLU A 560 19.32 -37.13 30.75
CA GLU A 560 20.38 -37.75 29.98
C GLU A 560 21.70 -36.95 30.12
N ALA A 561 22.84 -37.64 30.12
CA ALA A 561 24.16 -36.97 30.14
C ALA A 561 24.37 -36.00 28.95
N SER A 562 23.70 -36.25 27.83
CA SER A 562 23.64 -35.38 26.66
C SER A 562 23.03 -34.01 26.95
N PHE A 563 22.06 -33.94 27.89
CA PHE A 563 21.40 -32.69 28.29
C PHE A 563 22.39 -31.75 29.00
N ASP A 564 23.11 -32.27 29.99
CA ASP A 564 24.11 -31.50 30.72
C ASP A 564 25.27 -31.08 29.83
N ALA A 565 25.66 -31.92 28.87
CA ALA A 565 26.69 -31.60 27.89
C ALA A 565 26.27 -30.43 26.96
N VAL A 566 25.00 -30.39 26.52
CA VAL A 566 24.46 -29.29 25.73
C VAL A 566 24.37 -27.99 26.55
N LEU A 567 23.93 -28.06 27.79
CA LEU A 567 23.90 -26.92 28.72
C LEU A 567 25.32 -26.38 29.01
N GLY A 568 26.31 -27.26 29.15
CA GLY A 568 27.72 -26.87 29.32
C GLY A 568 28.27 -26.08 28.13
N ARG A 569 27.88 -26.40 26.91
CA ARG A 569 28.27 -25.65 25.70
C ARG A 569 27.68 -24.22 25.66
N LEU A 570 26.50 -24.00 26.23
CA LEU A 570 25.93 -22.65 26.34
C LEU A 570 26.76 -21.74 27.24
N ASN A 571 27.29 -22.26 28.38
CA ASN A 571 28.16 -21.52 29.29
C ASN A 571 29.50 -21.12 28.68
N GLN A 572 30.15 -22.01 27.94
CA GLN A 572 31.49 -21.72 27.36
C GLN A 572 31.44 -20.60 26.33
N ARG A 573 30.34 -20.42 25.60
CA ARG A 573 30.19 -19.34 24.63
C ARG A 573 29.83 -17.99 25.26
N SER A 574 29.12 -17.97 26.38
CA SER A 574 28.88 -16.74 27.14
C SER A 574 30.17 -16.15 27.70
N CYS A 575 31.15 -17.00 28.07
CA CYS A 575 32.47 -16.55 28.54
C CYS A 575 33.40 -16.11 27.39
N GLN A 576 33.31 -16.69 26.20
CA GLN A 576 34.17 -16.29 25.07
C GLN A 576 33.84 -14.91 24.49
N CYS A 577 32.65 -14.40 24.71
CA CYS A 577 32.26 -13.02 24.32
C CYS A 577 32.77 -11.96 25.31
N LEU A 578 33.26 -12.34 26.50
CA LEU A 578 33.72 -11.43 27.57
C LEU A 578 35.26 -11.30 27.67
N ASP A 579 36.03 -12.13 26.92
CA ASP A 579 37.49 -12.08 26.96
C ASP A 579 38.09 -11.78 25.57
N PRO A 580 38.19 -10.51 25.16
CA PRO A 580 38.94 -10.13 23.96
C PRO A 580 40.47 -10.14 24.14
N VAL A 581 40.97 -10.50 25.35
CA VAL A 581 42.42 -10.34 25.70
C VAL A 581 43.22 -11.65 25.82
N ARG A 582 42.58 -12.83 25.78
CA ARG A 582 43.31 -14.10 25.85
C ARG A 582 42.96 -15.06 24.72
N GLY A 583 43.54 -14.85 23.57
CA GLY A 583 43.49 -15.79 22.48
C GLY A 583 44.46 -15.38 21.39
N GLY A 584 45.75 -15.58 21.66
CA GLY A 584 46.77 -15.47 20.63
C GLY A 584 46.65 -16.61 19.61
N ASP A 585 45.79 -16.43 18.62
CA ASP A 585 45.79 -17.29 17.43
C ASP A 585 46.27 -16.49 16.22
N ARG A 586 47.39 -16.99 15.67
CA ARG A 586 48.24 -16.34 14.68
C ARG A 586 47.62 -16.37 13.27
N ASN A 587 46.44 -15.82 13.05
CA ASN A 587 45.92 -15.69 11.67
C ASN A 587 44.98 -14.47 11.44
N CYS A 588 44.99 -13.47 12.32
CA CYS A 588 44.50 -12.16 11.97
C CYS A 588 45.63 -11.31 11.39
N ARG A 589 45.77 -11.26 10.07
CA ARG A 589 46.56 -10.20 9.43
C ARG A 589 45.92 -8.86 9.75
N PRO A 590 46.64 -7.90 10.36
CA PRO A 590 46.15 -6.55 10.52
C PRO A 590 46.01 -5.92 9.15
N LEU A 591 44.84 -5.33 8.88
CA LEU A 591 44.64 -4.42 7.77
C LEU A 591 45.66 -3.27 7.94
N GLN A 592 46.70 -3.30 7.13
CA GLN A 592 47.63 -2.18 7.00
C GLN A 592 46.84 -0.99 6.46
N THR A 593 46.68 -0.01 7.34
CA THR A 593 46.28 1.34 6.92
C THR A 593 47.45 1.93 6.15
N GLU A 594 47.46 1.77 4.84
CA GLU A 594 48.29 2.60 3.96
C GLU A 594 47.87 4.05 4.09
N ARG A 595 48.58 4.80 4.91
CA ARG A 595 48.64 6.24 4.86
C ARG A 595 49.32 6.62 3.52
N ARG A 596 48.53 6.89 2.50
CA ARG A 596 49.04 7.62 1.34
C ARG A 596 49.33 9.06 1.77
N ALA A 597 50.60 9.34 1.92
CA ALA A 597 51.13 10.69 2.05
C ALA A 597 50.85 11.44 0.74
N HIS A 598 50.03 12.47 0.77
CA HIS A 598 49.98 13.47 -0.28
C HIS A 598 51.15 14.45 -0.12
N PRO A 599 51.87 14.78 -1.19
CA PRO A 599 52.95 15.75 -1.13
C PRO A 599 52.38 17.17 -0.98
N ARG A 600 52.94 17.92 -0.03
CA ARG A 600 52.73 19.34 0.15
C ARG A 600 53.34 20.09 -1.06
N SER A 601 52.55 20.75 -1.86
CA SER A 601 52.99 21.87 -2.71
C SER A 601 52.73 23.17 -1.97
N ALA A 602 53.83 23.81 -1.63
CA ALA A 602 53.88 25.16 -1.15
C ALA A 602 53.60 26.12 -2.34
N HIS A 603 52.58 26.92 -2.23
CA HIS A 603 52.58 28.26 -2.86
C HIS A 603 51.77 29.21 -1.97
N GLY A 604 52.53 30.06 -1.28
CA GLY A 604 52.00 31.23 -0.61
C GLY A 604 51.50 32.22 -1.63
N ARG A 605 50.39 32.85 -1.37
CA ARG A 605 50.08 34.23 -1.75
C ARG A 605 49.17 34.88 -0.70
N THR A 606 49.67 35.99 -0.32
CA THR A 606 49.31 37.06 0.60
C THR A 606 47.86 37.53 0.46
N ILE A 607 47.30 37.78 1.58
CA ILE A 607 45.99 38.38 1.81
C ILE A 607 46.07 39.89 1.57
N ALA A 608 45.05 40.43 0.94
CA ALA A 608 44.65 41.83 1.10
C ALA A 608 43.17 41.88 1.50
N ALA A 609 42.93 42.52 2.62
CA ALA A 609 41.61 42.86 3.15
C ALA A 609 40.98 43.97 2.27
N ALA A 610 39.67 43.88 2.09
CA ALA A 610 38.84 45.04 1.80
C ALA A 610 37.47 44.85 2.46
N GLU A 611 37.22 45.73 3.40
CA GLU A 611 35.92 46.09 3.96
C GLU A 611 35.02 46.74 2.91
N GLY A 612 33.71 46.64 3.12
CA GLY A 612 32.83 47.73 2.76
C GLY A 612 31.59 47.39 1.97
N ALA A 613 30.49 47.37 2.71
CA ALA A 613 29.19 47.97 2.40
C ALA A 613 28.43 47.63 1.10
N GLY A 614 27.16 47.25 1.30
CA GLY A 614 26.12 47.28 0.31
C GLY A 614 25.03 46.24 0.61
#